data_58e08adaa28291ac4aaa140974139c32
#
_entry.id   58e08adaa28291ac4aaa140974139c32
#
_cell.length_a   1.000
_cell.length_b   1.000
_cell.length_c   1.000
_cell.angle_alpha   90.00
_cell.angle_beta   90.00
_cell.angle_gamma   90.00
#
_symmetry.space_group_name_H-M   'P 1'
#
loop_
_entity.id
_entity.type
_entity.pdbx_description
1 polymer ?
#
loop_
_entity_poly.entity_id
_entity_poly.type
_entity_poly.pdbx_seq_one_letter_code
_entity_poly.pdbx_strand_id
1 'polypeptide(L)'
;FLFATLFITSCGVGSGHFRFEGKFLNMNQGEFYVYSPDGGINGLDTIRVVGGRFTYECDCKNPFTLMVVFPNFSEQPIFAESGASVDIKADASHLKELSVKGTKANEQMNQFRENILKLSPPEEKAKAEQFIKDHPESIVSTYLIRKYFVNTSQPDYAKAYTLTTKVAEAQPQNGSLQKMLQQLKQLKTI
;
A
#
# COMPACT_ATOMS: atom_id res chain seq x y z
N PHE A 1 30.99 -22.46 -33.86
CA PHE A 1 29.87 -22.44 -32.90
C PHE A 1 29.64 -21.01 -32.46
N LEU A 2 28.58 -20.41 -33.03
CA LEU A 2 28.17 -19.02 -32.73
C LEU A 2 27.23 -19.08 -31.49
N PHE A 3 27.70 -18.60 -30.35
CA PHE A 3 26.87 -18.45 -29.15
C PHE A 3 26.03 -17.18 -29.31
N ALA A 4 24.76 -17.31 -29.65
CA ALA A 4 23.81 -16.21 -29.64
C ALA A 4 23.38 -15.99 -28.16
N THR A 5 23.96 -14.97 -27.52
CA THR A 5 23.51 -14.46 -26.25
C THR A 5 22.14 -13.76 -26.44
N LEU A 6 21.08 -14.42 -25.99
CA LEU A 6 19.75 -13.81 -25.92
C LEU A 6 19.79 -12.76 -24.79
N PHE A 7 19.90 -11.50 -25.14
CA PHE A 7 19.62 -10.40 -24.19
C PHE A 7 18.11 -10.36 -23.95
N ILE A 8 17.66 -10.91 -22.80
CA ILE A 8 16.34 -10.66 -22.29
C ILE A 8 16.35 -9.22 -21.79
N THR A 9 15.90 -8.27 -22.62
CA THR A 9 15.60 -6.92 -22.16
C THR A 9 14.38 -7.04 -21.24
N SER A 10 14.63 -7.09 -19.92
CA SER A 10 13.60 -6.81 -18.91
C SER A 10 13.12 -5.39 -19.19
N CYS A 11 11.92 -5.25 -19.75
CA CYS A 11 11.26 -3.97 -19.91
C CYS A 11 10.79 -3.50 -18.52
N GLY A 12 11.74 -3.09 -17.68
CA GLY A 12 11.48 -2.47 -16.39
C GLY A 12 10.86 -1.10 -16.60
N VAL A 13 10.01 -0.69 -15.69
CA VAL A 13 9.48 0.68 -15.63
C VAL A 13 10.66 1.63 -15.43
N GLY A 14 10.67 2.77 -16.12
CA GLY A 14 11.77 3.75 -16.02
C GLY A 14 11.93 4.27 -14.60
N SER A 15 13.17 4.65 -14.24
CA SER A 15 13.42 5.33 -12.95
C SER A 15 12.51 6.56 -12.82
N GLY A 16 11.92 6.76 -11.66
CA GLY A 16 10.98 7.86 -11.41
C GLY A 16 9.51 7.52 -11.68
N HIS A 17 9.21 6.31 -12.14
CA HIS A 17 7.84 5.83 -12.37
C HIS A 17 7.56 4.58 -11.55
N PHE A 18 6.28 4.33 -11.31
CA PHE A 18 5.78 3.09 -10.71
C PHE A 18 4.64 2.57 -11.58
N ARG A 19 4.59 1.26 -11.76
CA ARG A 19 3.54 0.59 -12.52
C ARG A 19 2.94 -0.54 -11.71
N PHE A 20 1.63 -0.70 -11.79
CA PHE A 20 1.00 -1.95 -11.45
C PHE A 20 0.13 -2.45 -12.58
N GLU A 21 0.08 -3.74 -12.73
CA GLU A 21 -0.81 -4.41 -13.68
C GLU A 21 -1.40 -5.65 -13.03
N GLY A 22 -2.46 -6.17 -13.59
CA GLY A 22 -3.04 -7.36 -13.02
C GLY A 22 -4.24 -7.90 -13.77
N LYS A 23 -4.80 -8.93 -13.15
CA LYS A 23 -5.99 -9.61 -13.65
C LYS A 23 -6.98 -9.83 -12.51
N PHE A 24 -8.23 -9.46 -12.79
CA PHE A 24 -9.37 -9.85 -11.96
C PHE A 24 -9.93 -11.22 -12.40
N LEU A 25 -10.23 -12.04 -11.42
CA LEU A 25 -11.20 -13.12 -11.55
C LEU A 25 -12.58 -12.53 -11.27
N ASN A 26 -13.58 -13.05 -11.95
CA ASN A 26 -15.01 -12.67 -11.79
C ASN A 26 -15.34 -11.20 -12.13
N MET A 27 -14.46 -10.51 -12.86
CA MET A 27 -14.72 -9.18 -13.41
C MET A 27 -14.07 -9.08 -14.80
N ASN A 28 -14.88 -9.10 -15.85
CA ASN A 28 -14.38 -9.00 -17.23
C ASN A 28 -14.27 -7.56 -17.71
N GLN A 29 -15.20 -6.70 -17.30
CA GLN A 29 -15.22 -5.26 -17.61
C GLN A 29 -15.67 -4.48 -16.39
N GLY A 30 -15.14 -3.26 -16.24
CA GLY A 30 -15.50 -2.36 -15.15
C GLY A 30 -14.51 -1.24 -14.98
N GLU A 31 -14.69 -0.48 -13.93
CA GLU A 31 -13.79 0.60 -13.52
C GLU A 31 -13.58 0.52 -12.01
N PHE A 32 -12.41 0.91 -11.57
CA PHE A 32 -12.08 1.15 -10.18
C PHE A 32 -11.19 2.40 -10.09
N TYR A 33 -11.02 2.91 -8.88
CA TYR A 33 -10.36 4.18 -8.68
C TYR A 33 -9.08 4.02 -7.88
N VAL A 34 -8.17 4.99 -8.03
CA VAL A 34 -6.95 5.05 -7.25
C VAL A 34 -6.68 6.49 -6.81
N TYR A 35 -6.28 6.66 -5.55
CA TYR A 35 -5.83 7.94 -4.99
C TYR A 35 -4.64 7.72 -4.06
N SER A 36 -3.96 8.80 -3.68
CA SER A 36 -2.87 8.73 -2.70
C SER A 36 -3.17 9.58 -1.47
N PRO A 37 -3.28 8.97 -0.27
CA PRO A 37 -3.44 9.72 0.97
C PRO A 37 -2.17 10.48 1.37
N ASP A 38 -1.03 10.14 0.76
CA ASP A 38 0.28 10.74 1.01
C ASP A 38 0.63 11.85 0.01
N GLY A 39 -0.26 12.10 -0.98
CA GLY A 39 -0.03 13.10 -2.03
C GLY A 39 0.93 12.63 -3.12
N GLY A 40 1.11 11.33 -3.30
CA GLY A 40 1.94 10.75 -4.37
C GLY A 40 1.36 10.93 -5.77
N ILE A 41 0.04 10.99 -5.87
CA ILE A 41 -0.69 11.42 -7.07
C ILE A 41 -1.71 12.50 -6.71
N ASN A 42 -2.09 13.32 -7.69
CA ASN A 42 -3.06 14.39 -7.50
C ASN A 42 -4.48 13.90 -7.82
N GLY A 43 -5.37 14.01 -6.84
CA GLY A 43 -6.78 13.69 -7.04
C GLY A 43 -7.08 12.19 -7.09
N LEU A 44 -8.07 11.84 -7.91
CA LEU A 44 -8.60 10.50 -8.07
C LEU A 44 -8.49 10.10 -9.54
N ASP A 45 -7.76 9.02 -9.82
CA ASP A 45 -7.66 8.45 -11.17
C ASP A 45 -8.61 7.26 -11.34
N THR A 46 -9.04 7.04 -12.59
CA THR A 46 -9.90 5.92 -12.97
C THR A 46 -9.10 4.87 -13.74
N ILE A 47 -9.22 3.63 -13.33
CA ILE A 47 -8.58 2.49 -13.96
C ILE A 47 -9.63 1.60 -14.60
N ARG A 48 -9.50 1.35 -15.90
CA ARG A 48 -10.43 0.49 -16.66
C ARG A 48 -9.95 -0.95 -16.69
N VAL A 49 -10.92 -1.85 -16.51
CA VAL A 49 -10.74 -3.30 -16.66
C VAL A 49 -11.31 -3.72 -18.01
N VAL A 50 -10.47 -4.33 -18.84
CA VAL A 50 -10.85 -4.86 -20.17
C VAL A 50 -10.36 -6.30 -20.29
N GLY A 51 -11.25 -7.23 -20.55
CA GLY A 51 -10.92 -8.65 -20.59
C GLY A 51 -10.36 -9.17 -19.25
N GLY A 52 -10.82 -8.59 -18.13
CA GLY A 52 -10.33 -8.89 -16.79
C GLY A 52 -8.95 -8.31 -16.47
N ARG A 53 -8.31 -7.59 -17.40
CA ARG A 53 -6.96 -7.03 -17.23
C ARG A 53 -7.01 -5.54 -17.01
N PHE A 54 -6.03 -5.02 -16.29
CA PHE A 54 -5.83 -3.61 -16.04
C PHE A 54 -4.35 -3.28 -15.91
N THR A 55 -4.02 -2.04 -16.16
CA THR A 55 -2.68 -1.47 -15.96
C THR A 55 -2.82 -0.03 -15.49
N TYR A 56 -1.94 0.39 -14.61
CA TYR A 56 -1.82 1.77 -14.16
C TYR A 56 -0.35 2.13 -14.00
N GLU A 57 0.02 3.34 -14.40
CA GLU A 57 1.37 3.87 -14.25
C GLU A 57 1.29 5.31 -13.77
N CYS A 58 2.20 5.69 -12.87
CA CYS A 58 2.28 7.04 -12.33
C CYS A 58 3.73 7.43 -12.04
N ASP A 59 3.97 8.74 -11.92
CA ASP A 59 5.24 9.26 -11.44
C ASP A 59 5.49 8.81 -10.00
N CYS A 60 6.71 8.37 -9.71
CA CYS A 60 7.11 7.90 -8.39
C CYS A 60 8.58 8.23 -8.13
N LYS A 61 8.85 9.43 -7.62
CA LYS A 61 10.21 9.83 -7.21
C LYS A 61 10.58 9.29 -5.83
N ASN A 62 9.63 9.29 -4.92
CA ASN A 62 9.75 8.77 -3.55
C ASN A 62 8.66 7.75 -3.28
N PRO A 63 8.86 6.77 -2.40
CA PRO A 63 7.82 5.82 -2.04
C PRO A 63 6.57 6.49 -1.46
N PHE A 64 5.39 6.03 -1.86
CA PHE A 64 4.10 6.49 -1.33
C PHE A 64 3.04 5.39 -1.39
N THR A 65 1.92 5.63 -0.71
CA THR A 65 0.78 4.72 -0.68
C THR A 65 -0.24 5.10 -1.75
N LEU A 66 -0.64 4.15 -2.57
CA LEU A 66 -1.82 4.19 -3.41
C LEU A 66 -2.97 3.44 -2.73
N MET A 67 -4.15 4.03 -2.67
CA MET A 67 -5.37 3.36 -2.24
C MET A 67 -6.20 3.02 -3.47
N VAL A 68 -6.36 1.73 -3.71
CA VAL A 68 -7.24 1.22 -4.78
C VAL A 68 -8.64 1.05 -4.22
N VAL A 69 -9.61 1.72 -4.83
CA VAL A 69 -11.02 1.72 -4.44
C VAL A 69 -11.81 0.89 -5.45
N PHE A 70 -12.33 -0.23 -5.00
CA PHE A 70 -13.09 -1.16 -5.82
C PHE A 70 -14.56 -0.74 -5.95
N PRO A 71 -15.33 -1.29 -6.92
CA PRO A 71 -16.74 -0.91 -7.12
C PRO A 71 -17.64 -1.12 -5.91
N ASN A 72 -17.28 -2.00 -4.98
CA ASN A 72 -17.98 -2.22 -3.71
C ASN A 72 -17.53 -1.27 -2.59
N PHE A 73 -16.78 -0.22 -2.94
CA PHE A 73 -16.17 0.76 -2.03
C PHE A 73 -15.18 0.19 -1.02
N SER A 74 -14.75 -1.06 -1.16
CA SER A 74 -13.62 -1.55 -0.37
C SER A 74 -12.32 -0.96 -0.89
N GLU A 75 -11.38 -0.71 0.03
CA GLU A 75 -10.08 -0.11 -0.29
C GLU A 75 -8.94 -1.06 0.06
N GLN A 76 -7.94 -1.09 -0.81
CA GLN A 76 -6.70 -1.85 -0.58
C GLN A 76 -5.47 -1.00 -0.89
N PRO A 77 -4.44 -1.03 -0.03
CA PRO A 77 -3.20 -0.31 -0.27
C PRO A 77 -2.31 -1.06 -1.27
N ILE A 78 -1.64 -0.28 -2.11
CA ILE A 78 -0.50 -0.68 -2.92
C ILE A 78 0.61 0.32 -2.63
N PHE A 79 1.82 -0.17 -2.39
CA PHE A 79 2.97 0.66 -2.08
C PHE A 79 3.81 0.86 -3.33
N ALA A 80 3.86 2.11 -3.80
CA ALA A 80 4.62 2.52 -4.95
C ALA A 80 6.09 2.76 -4.57
N GLU A 81 7.00 2.26 -5.39
CA GLU A 81 8.44 2.45 -5.28
C GLU A 81 9.01 2.84 -6.65
N SER A 82 9.95 3.79 -6.68
CA SER A 82 10.54 4.30 -7.93
C SER A 82 11.23 3.20 -8.74
N GLY A 83 10.87 3.09 -10.01
CA GLY A 83 11.41 2.09 -10.95
C GLY A 83 10.83 0.69 -10.75
N ALA A 84 9.88 0.49 -9.85
CA ALA A 84 9.27 -0.80 -9.59
C ALA A 84 7.99 -1.03 -10.42
N SER A 85 7.75 -2.31 -10.72
CA SER A 85 6.49 -2.80 -11.25
C SER A 85 5.97 -3.92 -10.37
N VAL A 86 4.66 -3.92 -10.11
CA VAL A 86 4.00 -4.97 -9.32
C VAL A 86 2.88 -5.64 -10.08
N ASP A 87 2.69 -6.92 -9.81
CA ASP A 87 1.64 -7.75 -10.39
C ASP A 87 0.55 -8.01 -9.35
N ILE A 88 -0.71 -7.72 -9.72
CA ILE A 88 -1.87 -7.82 -8.85
C ILE A 88 -2.74 -8.98 -9.31
N LYS A 89 -3.05 -9.88 -8.37
CA LYS A 89 -4.08 -10.90 -8.53
C LYS A 89 -5.20 -10.63 -7.55
N ALA A 90 -6.41 -10.50 -8.07
CA ALA A 90 -7.59 -10.24 -7.26
C ALA A 90 -8.78 -11.04 -7.77
N ASP A 91 -9.61 -11.50 -6.85
CA ASP A 91 -10.95 -11.98 -7.14
C ASP A 91 -11.94 -10.87 -6.76
N ALA A 92 -12.74 -10.42 -7.72
CA ALA A 92 -13.73 -9.36 -7.49
C ALA A 92 -14.78 -9.73 -6.42
N SER A 93 -14.97 -11.02 -6.15
CA SER A 93 -15.83 -11.54 -5.09
C SER A 93 -15.14 -11.58 -3.71
N HIS A 94 -13.80 -11.57 -3.66
CA HIS A 94 -12.98 -11.77 -2.46
C HIS A 94 -11.80 -10.79 -2.39
N LEU A 95 -12.07 -9.50 -2.50
CA LEU A 95 -11.03 -8.45 -2.57
C LEU A 95 -10.13 -8.35 -1.32
N LYS A 96 -10.53 -8.94 -0.20
CA LYS A 96 -9.66 -9.06 0.98
C LYS A 96 -8.46 -10.00 0.76
N GLU A 97 -8.56 -10.89 -0.21
CA GLU A 97 -7.52 -11.87 -0.57
C GLU A 97 -6.63 -11.39 -1.73
N LEU A 98 -6.67 -10.10 -2.02
CA LEU A 98 -5.81 -9.48 -3.03
C LEU A 98 -4.33 -9.78 -2.73
N SER A 99 -3.60 -10.22 -3.76
CA SER A 99 -2.15 -10.45 -3.70
C SER A 99 -1.43 -9.49 -4.63
N VAL A 100 -0.42 -8.81 -4.12
CA VAL A 100 0.45 -7.87 -4.86
C VAL A 100 1.89 -8.35 -4.75
N LYS A 101 2.55 -8.63 -5.87
CA LYS A 101 3.92 -9.14 -5.93
C LYS A 101 4.83 -8.19 -6.68
N GLY A 102 6.10 -8.13 -6.31
CA GLY A 102 7.14 -7.38 -7.02
C GLY A 102 7.91 -6.39 -6.16
N THR A 103 7.45 -6.06 -4.95
CA THR A 103 8.23 -5.26 -4.00
C THR A 103 8.07 -5.80 -2.57
N LYS A 104 9.10 -5.55 -1.75
CA LYS A 104 9.12 -6.00 -0.35
C LYS A 104 7.92 -5.49 0.44
N ALA A 105 7.56 -4.21 0.28
CA ALA A 105 6.45 -3.61 1.01
C ALA A 105 5.10 -4.27 0.65
N ASN A 106 4.85 -4.51 -0.63
CA ASN A 106 3.62 -5.17 -1.07
C ASN A 106 3.55 -6.64 -0.61
N GLU A 107 4.66 -7.36 -0.61
CA GLU A 107 4.72 -8.73 -0.09
C GLU A 107 4.55 -8.80 1.43
N GLN A 108 5.12 -7.86 2.19
CA GLN A 108 4.84 -7.70 3.61
C GLN A 108 3.35 -7.44 3.89
N MET A 109 2.71 -6.63 3.06
CA MET A 109 1.27 -6.37 3.20
C MET A 109 0.42 -7.62 2.87
N ASN A 110 0.83 -8.46 1.90
CA ASN A 110 0.16 -9.73 1.64
C ASN A 110 0.22 -10.64 2.88
N GLN A 111 1.42 -10.84 3.44
CA GLN A 111 1.60 -11.64 4.65
C GLN A 111 0.77 -11.10 5.82
N PHE A 112 0.72 -9.77 5.98
CA PHE A 112 -0.13 -9.15 7.00
C PHE A 112 -1.61 -9.46 6.76
N ARG A 113 -2.12 -9.30 5.53
CA ARG A 113 -3.52 -9.65 5.18
C ARG A 113 -3.85 -11.10 5.47
N GLU A 114 -3.00 -12.02 5.06
CA GLU A 114 -3.17 -13.46 5.32
C GLU A 114 -3.23 -13.77 6.83
N ASN A 115 -2.37 -13.14 7.62
CA ASN A 115 -2.29 -13.33 9.06
C ASN A 115 -3.52 -12.81 9.82
N ILE A 116 -4.28 -11.88 9.26
CA ILE A 116 -5.44 -11.27 9.91
C ILE A 116 -6.80 -11.78 9.39
N LEU A 117 -6.84 -12.56 8.31
CA LEU A 117 -8.08 -12.97 7.63
C LEU A 117 -9.17 -13.54 8.54
N LYS A 118 -8.78 -14.21 9.62
CA LYS A 118 -9.69 -14.90 10.54
C LYS A 118 -9.71 -14.28 11.94
N LEU A 119 -9.06 -13.15 12.12
CA LEU A 119 -8.94 -12.50 13.42
C LEU A 119 -10.13 -11.56 13.67
N SER A 120 -10.45 -11.38 14.93
CA SER A 120 -11.38 -10.34 15.37
C SER A 120 -10.73 -8.95 15.29
N PRO A 121 -11.51 -7.85 15.20
CA PRO A 121 -10.95 -6.50 15.10
C PRO A 121 -9.93 -6.13 16.20
N PRO A 122 -10.09 -6.51 17.48
CA PRO A 122 -9.06 -6.28 18.50
C PRO A 122 -7.75 -7.05 18.22
N GLU A 123 -7.85 -8.29 17.74
CA GLU A 123 -6.69 -9.11 17.38
C GLU A 123 -5.97 -8.57 16.14
N GLU A 124 -6.71 -8.09 15.12
CA GLU A 124 -6.12 -7.39 13.97
C GLU A 124 -5.31 -6.17 14.41
N LYS A 125 -5.88 -5.35 15.32
CA LYS A 125 -5.20 -4.17 15.87
C LYS A 125 -3.92 -4.55 16.63
N ALA A 126 -3.94 -5.63 17.41
CA ALA A 126 -2.76 -6.14 18.10
C ALA A 126 -1.68 -6.63 17.12
N LYS A 127 -2.08 -7.33 16.04
CA LYS A 127 -1.17 -7.75 14.96
C LYS A 127 -0.57 -6.56 14.21
N ALA A 128 -1.37 -5.51 13.97
CA ALA A 128 -0.86 -4.27 13.37
C ALA A 128 0.18 -3.59 14.28
N GLU A 129 -0.08 -3.50 15.59
CA GLU A 129 0.88 -2.95 16.55
C GLU A 129 2.19 -3.76 16.56
N GLN A 130 2.10 -5.10 16.54
CA GLN A 130 3.28 -5.96 16.49
C GLN A 130 4.08 -5.74 15.20
N PHE A 131 3.41 -5.75 14.04
CA PHE A 131 4.06 -5.49 12.75
C PHE A 131 4.81 -4.16 12.73
N ILE A 132 4.18 -3.08 13.22
CA ILE A 132 4.79 -1.74 13.27
C ILE A 132 6.05 -1.73 14.14
N LYS A 133 6.04 -2.47 15.24
CA LYS A 133 7.20 -2.59 16.14
C LYS A 133 8.35 -3.37 15.52
N ASP A 134 8.04 -4.38 14.73
CA ASP A 134 9.02 -5.28 14.12
C ASP A 134 9.59 -4.71 12.81
N HIS A 135 8.81 -3.87 12.11
CA HIS A 135 9.17 -3.29 10.82
C HIS A 135 9.01 -1.76 10.78
N PRO A 136 9.66 -1.01 11.67
CA PRO A 136 9.51 0.45 11.71
C PRO A 136 10.03 1.15 10.46
N GLU A 137 10.94 0.52 9.70
CA GLU A 137 11.48 1.00 8.44
C GLU A 137 10.51 0.86 7.26
N SER A 138 9.45 0.04 7.39
CA SER A 138 8.52 -0.25 6.31
C SER A 138 7.47 0.85 6.14
N ILE A 139 7.18 1.23 4.90
CA ILE A 139 6.05 2.12 4.56
C ILE A 139 4.70 1.51 4.98
N VAL A 140 4.60 0.19 5.03
CA VAL A 140 3.42 -0.54 5.52
C VAL A 140 3.10 -0.13 6.95
N SER A 141 4.10 0.11 7.80
CA SER A 141 3.90 0.54 9.18
C SER A 141 3.19 1.88 9.29
N THR A 142 3.53 2.84 8.42
CA THR A 142 2.82 4.14 8.35
C THR A 142 1.34 3.96 7.98
N TYR A 143 1.06 3.11 7.00
CA TYR A 143 -0.31 2.77 6.61
C TYR A 143 -1.09 2.11 7.76
N LEU A 144 -0.49 1.13 8.45
CA LEU A 144 -1.14 0.42 9.55
C LEU A 144 -1.42 1.32 10.76
N ILE A 145 -0.53 2.29 11.06
CA ILE A 145 -0.81 3.30 12.09
C ILE A 145 -2.06 4.08 11.74
N ARG A 146 -2.15 4.61 10.52
CA ARG A 146 -3.34 5.35 10.07
C ARG A 146 -4.59 4.51 10.14
N LYS A 147 -4.56 3.30 9.62
CA LYS A 147 -5.71 2.40 9.54
C LYS A 147 -6.25 1.98 10.92
N TYR A 148 -5.38 1.55 11.83
CA TYR A 148 -5.79 0.91 13.07
C TYR A 148 -5.81 1.83 14.29
N PHE A 149 -5.14 2.99 14.23
CA PHE A 149 -5.00 3.86 15.40
C PHE A 149 -5.49 5.29 15.17
N VAL A 150 -5.60 5.75 13.92
CA VAL A 150 -6.04 7.12 13.58
C VAL A 150 -7.40 7.13 12.91
N ASN A 151 -7.52 6.47 11.75
CA ASN A 151 -8.72 6.49 10.91
C ASN A 151 -9.70 5.38 11.32
N THR A 152 -10.11 5.38 12.56
CA THR A 152 -11.04 4.39 13.14
C THR A 152 -12.18 5.11 13.84
N SER A 153 -13.26 4.38 14.15
CA SER A 153 -14.38 4.92 14.94
C SER A 153 -14.00 5.29 16.39
N GLN A 154 -12.92 4.70 16.90
CA GLN A 154 -12.35 4.97 18.22
C GLN A 154 -10.84 5.15 18.11
N PRO A 155 -10.36 6.34 17.69
CA PRO A 155 -8.94 6.62 17.54
C PRO A 155 -8.18 6.54 18.86
N ASP A 156 -6.97 6.00 18.80
CA ASP A 156 -6.02 6.01 19.92
C ASP A 156 -4.81 6.88 19.55
N TYR A 157 -4.99 8.19 19.68
CA TYR A 157 -3.98 9.16 19.29
C TYR A 157 -2.70 9.07 20.13
N ALA A 158 -2.80 8.67 21.40
CA ALA A 158 -1.63 8.48 22.25
C ALA A 158 -0.76 7.30 21.76
N LYS A 159 -1.37 6.17 21.46
CA LYS A 159 -0.72 5.02 20.87
C LYS A 159 -0.20 5.34 19.48
N ALA A 160 -1.00 5.98 18.63
CA ALA A 160 -0.60 6.41 17.29
C ALA A 160 0.65 7.30 17.35
N TYR A 161 0.70 8.26 18.27
CA TYR A 161 1.87 9.13 18.46
C TYR A 161 3.12 8.32 18.83
N THR A 162 3.01 7.41 19.79
CA THR A 162 4.14 6.56 20.24
C THR A 162 4.69 5.70 19.10
N LEU A 163 3.80 5.04 18.34
CA LEU A 163 4.18 4.21 17.22
C LEU A 163 4.78 5.04 16.07
N THR A 164 4.20 6.21 15.77
CA THR A 164 4.71 7.10 14.72
C THR A 164 6.09 7.64 15.09
N THR A 165 6.37 7.92 16.37
CA THR A 165 7.69 8.33 16.82
C THR A 165 8.74 7.26 16.48
N LYS A 166 8.48 6.00 16.82
CA LYS A 166 9.38 4.88 16.51
C LYS A 166 9.61 4.72 15.00
N VAL A 167 8.55 4.82 14.21
CA VAL A 167 8.65 4.71 12.73
C VAL A 167 9.42 5.90 12.15
N ALA A 168 9.23 7.12 12.67
CA ALA A 168 9.94 8.31 12.20
C ALA A 168 11.44 8.28 12.53
N GLU A 169 11.83 7.68 13.66
CA GLU A 169 13.24 7.43 13.99
C GLU A 169 13.91 6.48 12.98
N ALA A 170 13.18 5.48 12.49
CA ALA A 170 13.66 4.54 11.46
C ALA A 170 13.61 5.13 10.04
N GLN A 171 12.81 6.18 9.81
CA GLN A 171 12.59 6.81 8.52
C GLN A 171 12.80 8.36 8.60
N PRO A 172 13.98 8.85 8.95
CA PRO A 172 14.21 10.27 9.26
C PRO A 172 13.96 11.21 8.07
N GLN A 173 14.07 10.72 6.84
CA GLN A 173 13.84 11.50 5.61
C GLN A 173 12.37 11.54 5.17
N ASN A 174 11.47 10.87 5.89
CA ASN A 174 10.05 10.80 5.53
C ASN A 174 9.29 12.02 6.08
N GLY A 175 9.21 13.08 5.27
CA GLY A 175 8.52 14.32 5.66
C GLY A 175 7.02 14.16 5.97
N SER A 176 6.37 13.15 5.40
CA SER A 176 4.96 12.82 5.71
C SER A 176 4.80 12.33 7.15
N LEU A 177 5.75 11.53 7.65
CA LEU A 177 5.77 11.08 9.05
C LEU A 177 6.01 12.25 10.02
N GLN A 178 6.87 13.20 9.69
CA GLN A 178 7.11 14.37 10.53
C GLN A 178 5.83 15.23 10.67
N LYS A 179 5.11 15.43 9.56
CA LYS A 179 3.81 16.12 9.60
C LYS A 179 2.79 15.36 10.46
N MET A 180 2.72 14.04 10.30
CA MET A 180 1.84 13.18 11.09
C MET A 180 2.15 13.25 12.59
N LEU A 181 3.44 13.25 12.98
CA LEU A 181 3.85 13.43 14.37
C LEU A 181 3.38 14.76 14.95
N GLN A 182 3.52 15.86 14.21
CA GLN A 182 3.04 17.18 14.66
C GLN A 182 1.53 17.19 14.89
N GLN A 183 0.75 16.59 13.98
CA GLN A 183 -0.70 16.47 14.12
C GLN A 183 -1.09 15.62 15.33
N LEU A 184 -0.49 14.44 15.48
CA LEU A 184 -0.76 13.54 16.59
C LEU A 184 -0.35 14.10 17.94
N LYS A 185 0.70 14.94 18.00
CA LYS A 185 1.09 15.64 19.22
C LYS A 185 0.00 16.55 19.75
N GLN A 186 -0.78 17.18 18.88
CA GLN A 186 -1.91 18.02 19.29
C GLN A 186 -3.13 17.19 19.70
N LEU A 187 -3.38 16.07 19.03
CA LEU A 187 -4.56 15.23 19.25
C LEU A 187 -4.45 14.32 20.46
N LYS A 188 -3.25 13.90 20.87
CA LYS A 188 -3.07 12.98 22.02
C LYS A 188 -3.40 13.57 23.38
N THR A 189 -3.61 14.88 23.46
CA THR A 189 -3.93 15.62 24.70
C THR A 189 -5.44 15.88 24.84
N ILE A 190 -6.22 15.47 23.87
CA ILE A 190 -7.69 15.53 23.90
C ILE A 190 -8.24 14.20 24.41
#